data_64f5206e8940c447329c8932f08d14bf
#
_entry.id   64f5206e8940c447329c8932f08d14bf
#
_cell.length_a   1.000
_cell.length_b   1.000
_cell.length_c   1.000
_cell.angle_alpha   90.00
_cell.angle_beta   90.00
_cell.angle_gamma   90.00
#
_symmetry.space_group_name_H-M   'P 1'
#
loop_
_entity.id
_entity.type
_entity.pdbx_description
1 polymer ?
#
loop_
_entity_poly.entity_id
_entity_poly.type
_entity_poly.pdbx_seq_one_letter_code
_entity_poly.pdbx_strand_id
1 'polypeptide(L)'
;MSTPLRPAAAYLTRASITSSLKVELRRLTRSGLGLGVLVAFAFFGLSSPVLSIYMPEILGAAASTDQLAISASQATPADAISLFNQSAMQLGLIVTVAVAITSIGWDTRPGSSIFYRTRVHRLSTVLLPRLIIDWLIALATYSCGLLLAVVVTASAIGRPPAGMVIRTWMACGLYIVMAMSIGHLIAASLRRTTTAI
;
A
#
# COMPACT_ATOMS: atom_id res chain seq x y z
N MET A 1 1.92 -51.15 -20.88
CA MET A 1 0.82 -50.16 -20.94
C MET A 1 0.96 -49.28 -19.72
N SER A 2 1.59 -48.13 -19.86
CA SER A 2 1.84 -47.17 -18.76
C SER A 2 0.72 -46.11 -18.79
N THR A 3 -0.14 -46.17 -17.79
CA THR A 3 -1.19 -45.17 -17.55
C THR A 3 -0.56 -43.79 -17.23
N PRO A 4 -0.98 -42.71 -17.88
CA PRO A 4 -0.43 -41.39 -17.60
C PRO A 4 -1.02 -40.88 -16.27
N LEU A 5 -0.23 -40.85 -15.21
CA LEU A 5 -0.53 -40.17 -13.96
C LEU A 5 -0.45 -38.64 -14.15
N ARG A 6 -1.50 -38.07 -14.69
CA ARG A 6 -1.77 -36.61 -14.71
C ARG A 6 -3.27 -36.44 -14.48
N PRO A 7 -3.73 -35.71 -13.48
CA PRO A 7 -3.56 -34.29 -13.17
C PRO A 7 -3.63 -33.91 -11.66
N ALA A 8 -3.43 -34.85 -10.74
CA ALA A 8 -3.56 -34.59 -9.29
C ALA A 8 -2.66 -33.45 -8.77
N ALA A 9 -1.45 -33.33 -9.32
CA ALA A 9 -0.50 -32.29 -8.89
C ALA A 9 -0.98 -30.87 -9.18
N ALA A 10 -1.72 -30.64 -10.28
CA ALA A 10 -2.23 -29.32 -10.64
C ALA A 10 -3.41 -28.87 -9.75
N TYR A 11 -4.27 -29.80 -9.37
CA TYR A 11 -5.39 -29.52 -8.46
C TYR A 11 -4.93 -29.27 -7.02
N LEU A 12 -3.96 -30.00 -6.54
CA LEU A 12 -3.37 -29.80 -5.21
C LEU A 12 -2.68 -28.42 -5.11
N THR A 13 -2.05 -27.95 -6.19
CA THR A 13 -1.38 -26.64 -6.21
C THR A 13 -2.41 -25.50 -6.17
N ARG A 14 -3.49 -25.57 -6.91
CA ARG A 14 -4.55 -24.55 -6.91
C ARG A 14 -5.31 -24.48 -5.57
N ALA A 15 -5.72 -25.61 -5.03
CA ALA A 15 -6.38 -25.67 -3.71
C ALA A 15 -5.46 -25.15 -2.60
N SER A 16 -4.16 -25.40 -2.67
CA SER A 16 -3.17 -24.89 -1.73
C SER A 16 -3.01 -23.38 -1.81
N ILE A 17 -2.98 -22.81 -3.01
CA ILE A 17 -2.84 -21.35 -3.20
C ILE A 17 -4.09 -20.61 -2.68
N THR A 18 -5.29 -21.08 -3.00
CA THR A 18 -6.53 -20.43 -2.54
C THR A 18 -6.71 -20.51 -1.03
N SER A 19 -6.33 -21.63 -0.39
CA SER A 19 -6.35 -21.72 1.05
C SER A 19 -5.33 -20.81 1.72
N SER A 20 -4.13 -20.68 1.14
CA SER A 20 -3.08 -19.77 1.63
C SER A 20 -3.49 -18.31 1.50
N LEU A 21 -4.16 -17.93 0.40
CA LEU A 21 -4.72 -16.59 0.21
C LEU A 21 -5.77 -16.24 1.30
N LYS A 22 -6.69 -17.15 1.60
CA LYS A 22 -7.70 -16.94 2.66
C LYS A 22 -7.08 -16.77 4.04
N VAL A 23 -6.07 -17.57 4.35
CA VAL A 23 -5.37 -17.51 5.64
C VAL A 23 -4.64 -16.17 5.78
N GLU A 24 -3.96 -15.71 4.73
CA GLU A 24 -3.21 -14.46 4.77
C GLU A 24 -4.14 -13.24 4.84
N LEU A 25 -5.23 -13.23 4.10
CA LEU A 25 -6.25 -12.18 4.20
C LEU A 25 -6.83 -12.10 5.62
N ARG A 26 -7.16 -13.27 6.22
CA ARG A 26 -7.66 -13.33 7.60
C ARG A 26 -6.63 -12.87 8.63
N ARG A 27 -5.35 -13.11 8.37
CA ARG A 27 -4.25 -12.64 9.20
C ARG A 27 -4.13 -11.12 9.16
N LEU A 28 -4.11 -10.51 7.98
CA LEU A 28 -4.00 -9.06 7.81
C LEU A 28 -5.19 -8.31 8.40
N THR A 29 -6.41 -8.83 8.24
CA THR A 29 -7.60 -8.24 8.88
C THR A 29 -7.57 -8.36 10.40
N ARG A 30 -7.05 -9.47 10.95
CA ARG A 30 -6.94 -9.67 12.41
C ARG A 30 -5.77 -8.95 13.06
N SER A 31 -4.68 -8.72 12.32
CA SER A 31 -3.49 -8.06 12.86
C SER A 31 -3.64 -6.54 13.00
N GLY A 32 -4.70 -5.94 12.44
CA GLY A 32 -4.89 -4.50 12.40
C GLY A 32 -3.93 -3.74 11.46
N LEU A 33 -2.93 -4.42 10.87
CA LEU A 33 -1.95 -3.77 9.99
C LEU A 33 -2.61 -3.19 8.74
N GLY A 34 -3.50 -3.96 8.09
CA GLY A 34 -4.27 -3.48 6.94
C GLY A 34 -5.19 -2.30 7.31
N LEU A 35 -5.78 -2.33 8.52
CA LEU A 35 -6.58 -1.23 9.03
C LEU A 35 -5.72 0.02 9.26
N GLY A 36 -4.52 -0.12 9.80
CA GLY A 36 -3.59 1.00 10.00
C GLY A 36 -3.22 1.70 8.68
N VAL A 37 -2.93 0.92 7.63
CA VAL A 37 -2.67 1.47 6.28
C VAL A 37 -3.91 2.17 5.72
N LEU A 38 -5.10 1.57 5.88
CA LEU A 38 -6.36 2.16 5.44
C LEU A 38 -6.63 3.50 6.13
N VAL A 39 -6.47 3.55 7.45
CA VAL A 39 -6.66 4.78 8.24
C VAL A 39 -5.67 5.85 7.81
N ALA A 40 -4.41 5.51 7.55
CA ALA A 40 -3.41 6.47 7.08
C ALA A 40 -3.80 7.08 5.72
N PHE A 41 -4.15 6.25 4.73
CA PHE A 41 -4.57 6.77 3.42
C PHE A 41 -5.91 7.51 3.48
N ALA A 42 -6.86 7.07 4.29
CA ALA A 42 -8.12 7.77 4.50
C ALA A 42 -7.89 9.14 5.15
N PHE A 43 -7.01 9.21 6.14
CA PHE A 43 -6.61 10.47 6.77
C PHE A 43 -6.04 11.46 5.76
N PHE A 44 -5.10 11.03 4.90
CA PHE A 44 -4.55 11.90 3.85
C PHE A 44 -5.62 12.26 2.80
N GLY A 45 -6.52 11.32 2.49
CA GLY A 45 -7.63 11.58 1.57
C GLY A 45 -8.61 12.65 2.05
N LEU A 46 -8.79 12.77 3.36
CA LEU A 46 -9.61 13.81 3.96
C LEU A 46 -8.83 15.12 4.20
N SER A 47 -7.62 15.01 4.78
CA SER A 47 -6.85 16.19 5.20
C SER A 47 -6.27 16.98 4.04
N SER A 48 -5.83 16.33 2.96
CA SER A 48 -5.15 17.04 1.87
C SER A 48 -6.07 18.01 1.10
N PRO A 49 -7.31 17.63 0.71
CA PRO A 49 -8.23 18.59 0.10
C PRO A 49 -8.60 19.74 1.05
N VAL A 50 -8.80 19.44 2.34
CA VAL A 50 -9.10 20.45 3.35
C VAL A 50 -7.93 21.44 3.46
N LEU A 51 -6.71 20.93 3.57
CA LEU A 51 -5.51 21.77 3.63
C LEU A 51 -5.36 22.62 2.36
N SER A 52 -5.65 22.06 1.18
CA SER A 52 -5.61 22.81 -0.08
C SER A 52 -6.55 24.01 -0.08
N ILE A 53 -7.74 23.91 0.52
CA ILE A 53 -8.72 25.00 0.63
C ILE A 53 -8.19 26.12 1.53
N TYR A 54 -7.61 25.79 2.67
CA TYR A 54 -7.13 26.76 3.66
C TYR A 54 -5.71 27.29 3.38
N MET A 55 -4.96 26.67 2.46
CA MET A 55 -3.59 27.07 2.13
C MET A 55 -3.47 28.55 1.74
N PRO A 56 -4.37 29.13 0.91
CA PRO A 56 -4.32 30.55 0.58
C PRO A 56 -4.47 31.47 1.79
N GLU A 57 -5.34 31.13 2.74
CA GLU A 57 -5.55 31.91 3.96
C GLU A 57 -4.33 31.84 4.89
N ILE A 58 -3.75 30.64 5.03
CA ILE A 58 -2.54 30.42 5.84
C ILE A 58 -1.36 31.22 5.27
N LEU A 59 -1.17 31.16 3.95
CA LEU A 59 -0.12 31.92 3.27
C LEU A 59 -0.36 33.43 3.34
N GLY A 60 -1.60 33.87 3.18
CA GLY A 60 -1.98 35.28 3.32
C GLY A 60 -1.73 35.83 4.73
N ALA A 61 -2.05 35.05 5.77
CA ALA A 61 -1.77 35.41 7.15
C ALA A 61 -0.26 35.47 7.45
N ALA A 62 0.53 34.54 6.90
CA ALA A 62 1.99 34.54 7.03
C ALA A 62 2.65 35.70 6.25
N ALA A 63 2.14 36.04 5.07
CA ALA A 63 2.65 37.12 4.24
C ALA A 63 2.40 38.52 4.85
N SER A 64 1.32 38.69 5.60
CA SER A 64 1.02 39.95 6.31
C SER A 64 2.07 40.32 7.36
N THR A 65 2.85 39.36 7.84
CA THR A 65 3.91 39.55 8.84
C THR A 65 5.24 40.00 8.19
N ASP A 66 5.46 39.71 6.90
CA ASP A 66 6.79 39.91 6.25
C ASP A 66 6.73 40.86 5.01
N GLN A 67 5.69 41.65 4.81
CA GLN A 67 5.53 42.59 3.67
C GLN A 67 5.69 41.95 2.26
N LEU A 68 5.71 40.63 2.15
CA LEU A 68 5.71 39.94 0.86
C LEU A 68 4.27 39.71 0.41
N ALA A 69 3.79 40.48 -0.57
CA ALA A 69 2.50 40.27 -1.20
C ALA A 69 2.52 38.95 -2.01
N ILE A 70 2.37 37.82 -1.33
CA ILE A 70 2.19 36.55 -2.00
C ILE A 70 0.72 36.48 -2.40
N SER A 71 0.43 36.71 -3.69
CA SER A 71 -0.89 36.47 -4.25
C SER A 71 -1.12 34.95 -4.27
N ALA A 72 -1.71 34.42 -3.19
CA ALA A 72 -2.08 33.02 -3.14
C ALA A 72 -3.19 32.77 -4.18
N SER A 73 -2.86 31.95 -5.18
CA SER A 73 -3.84 31.50 -6.19
C SER A 73 -4.94 30.69 -5.50
N GLN A 74 -6.18 30.83 -5.97
CA GLN A 74 -7.29 30.02 -5.48
C GLN A 74 -6.97 28.53 -5.68
N ALA A 75 -7.34 27.70 -4.69
CA ALA A 75 -7.14 26.25 -4.74
C ALA A 75 -7.89 25.64 -5.92
N THR A 76 -7.19 24.89 -6.75
CA THR A 76 -7.80 24.14 -7.86
C THR A 76 -8.06 22.70 -7.47
N PRO A 77 -9.03 22.01 -8.10
CA PRO A 77 -9.23 20.58 -7.86
C PRO A 77 -7.99 19.72 -8.15
N ALA A 78 -7.14 20.18 -9.08
CA ALA A 78 -5.89 19.51 -9.41
C ALA A 78 -4.87 19.61 -8.27
N ASP A 79 -4.78 20.76 -7.61
CA ASP A 79 -3.86 20.98 -6.48
C ASP A 79 -4.23 20.11 -5.29
N ALA A 80 -5.52 19.96 -4.98
CA ALA A 80 -6.01 19.10 -3.91
C ALA A 80 -5.61 17.62 -4.12
N ILE A 81 -5.77 17.11 -5.36
CA ILE A 81 -5.37 15.73 -5.70
C ILE A 81 -3.85 15.59 -5.70
N SER A 82 -3.10 16.59 -6.17
CA SER A 82 -1.64 16.55 -6.15
C SER A 82 -1.09 16.55 -4.71
N LEU A 83 -1.67 17.33 -3.81
CA LEU A 83 -1.31 17.36 -2.39
C LEU A 83 -1.60 16.02 -1.69
N PHE A 84 -2.75 15.39 -2.01
CA PHE A 84 -3.03 14.04 -1.53
C PHE A 84 -1.94 13.05 -1.98
N ASN A 85 -1.59 13.06 -3.27
CA ASN A 85 -0.58 12.14 -3.78
C ASN A 85 0.80 12.40 -3.18
N GLN A 86 1.18 13.65 -2.98
CA GLN A 86 2.43 13.99 -2.31
C GLN A 86 2.47 13.43 -0.88
N SER A 87 1.43 13.65 -0.09
CA SER A 87 1.32 13.14 1.29
C SER A 87 1.27 11.61 1.32
N ALA A 88 0.50 11.00 0.41
CA ALA A 88 0.37 9.55 0.28
C ALA A 88 1.69 8.88 -0.12
N MET A 89 2.47 9.49 -1.03
CA MET A 89 3.75 8.94 -1.47
C MET A 89 4.88 9.18 -0.47
N GLN A 90 4.81 10.20 0.35
CA GLN A 90 5.83 10.43 1.38
C GLN A 90 5.55 9.61 2.64
N LEU A 91 4.43 9.84 3.30
CA LEU A 91 4.12 9.23 4.60
C LEU A 91 3.38 7.90 4.46
N GLY A 92 2.42 7.80 3.54
CA GLY A 92 1.66 6.57 3.30
C GLY A 92 2.54 5.44 2.79
N LEU A 93 3.56 5.76 1.97
CA LEU A 93 4.53 4.78 1.50
C LEU A 93 5.39 4.21 2.64
N ILE A 94 5.83 5.03 3.58
CA ILE A 94 6.61 4.57 4.74
C ILE A 94 5.81 3.54 5.53
N VAL A 95 4.52 3.80 5.78
CA VAL A 95 3.63 2.87 6.48
C VAL A 95 3.45 1.57 5.70
N THR A 96 3.23 1.65 4.38
CA THR A 96 3.07 0.46 3.52
C THR A 96 4.34 -0.39 3.45
N VAL A 97 5.50 0.23 3.33
CA VAL A 97 6.80 -0.49 3.32
C VAL A 97 7.08 -1.11 4.68
N ALA A 98 6.76 -0.43 5.80
CA ALA A 98 6.88 -1.01 7.14
C ALA A 98 5.99 -2.26 7.29
N VAL A 99 4.76 -2.23 6.76
CA VAL A 99 3.88 -3.41 6.72
C VAL A 99 4.49 -4.53 5.85
N ALA A 100 5.05 -4.20 4.69
CA ALA A 100 5.71 -5.17 3.81
C ALA A 100 6.89 -5.87 4.52
N ILE A 101 7.71 -5.13 5.25
CA ILE A 101 8.83 -5.68 6.02
C ILE A 101 8.33 -6.59 7.15
N THR A 102 7.30 -6.16 7.89
CA THR A 102 6.74 -6.94 9.00
C THR A 102 6.00 -8.19 8.51
N SER A 103 5.44 -8.18 7.31
CA SER A 103 4.75 -9.33 6.74
C SER A 103 5.69 -10.51 6.52
N ILE A 104 6.94 -10.30 6.16
CA ILE A 104 7.98 -11.34 6.04
C ILE A 104 8.51 -11.75 7.42
N GLY A 105 8.29 -10.95 8.49
CA GLY A 105 8.78 -11.14 9.86
C GLY A 105 8.24 -12.36 10.63
N TRP A 106 7.27 -13.10 10.11
CA TRP A 106 6.64 -14.23 10.82
C TRP A 106 7.56 -15.44 11.06
N ASP A 107 8.59 -15.60 10.23
CA ASP A 107 9.53 -16.73 10.26
C ASP A 107 10.63 -16.56 11.34
N THR A 108 10.63 -15.46 12.09
CA THR A 108 11.60 -15.18 13.16
C THR A 108 11.28 -15.90 14.46
N ARG A 109 10.11 -16.55 14.59
CA ARG A 109 9.77 -17.30 15.79
C ARG A 109 10.48 -18.65 15.78
N PRO A 110 11.26 -18.99 16.83
CA PRO A 110 11.90 -20.30 16.96
C PRO A 110 10.86 -21.41 16.84
N GLY A 111 11.08 -22.37 15.95
CA GLY A 111 10.18 -23.50 15.71
C GLY A 111 9.24 -23.37 14.52
N SER A 112 8.79 -22.18 14.12
CA SER A 112 7.94 -22.03 12.94
C SER A 112 8.71 -22.25 11.64
N SER A 113 9.96 -21.81 11.58
CA SER A 113 10.85 -22.00 10.43
C SER A 113 11.13 -23.48 10.14
N ILE A 114 11.30 -24.30 11.17
CA ILE A 114 11.54 -25.75 11.03
C ILE A 114 10.31 -26.44 10.45
N PHE A 115 9.11 -26.07 10.94
CA PHE A 115 7.85 -26.65 10.47
C PHE A 115 7.61 -26.38 8.98
N TYR A 116 7.90 -25.16 8.52
CA TYR A 116 7.73 -24.82 7.10
C TYR A 116 8.80 -25.44 6.20
N ARG A 117 10.06 -25.51 6.66
CA ARG A 117 11.16 -26.15 5.91
C ARG A 117 10.95 -27.64 5.71
N THR A 118 10.31 -28.33 6.66
CA THR A 118 10.08 -29.77 6.60
C THR A 118 8.83 -30.16 5.81
N ARG A 119 7.83 -29.29 5.71
CA ARG A 119 6.54 -29.60 5.07
C ARG A 119 6.28 -28.92 3.73
N VAL A 120 7.00 -27.86 3.41
CA VAL A 120 6.77 -27.10 2.18
C VAL A 120 7.83 -27.44 1.14
N HIS A 121 7.42 -28.12 0.08
CA HIS A 121 8.32 -28.55 -1.01
C HIS A 121 8.90 -27.35 -1.81
N ARG A 122 8.17 -26.21 -1.85
CA ARG A 122 8.62 -24.98 -2.53
C ARG A 122 8.22 -23.77 -1.69
N LEU A 123 9.17 -23.03 -1.21
CA LEU A 123 8.98 -21.76 -0.47
C LEU A 123 8.14 -20.74 -1.25
N SER A 124 8.23 -20.75 -2.58
CA SER A 124 7.43 -19.86 -3.45
C SER A 124 5.93 -20.08 -3.30
N THR A 125 5.46 -21.28 -2.98
CA THR A 125 4.02 -21.58 -2.80
C THR A 125 3.41 -20.86 -1.59
N VAL A 126 4.22 -20.48 -0.61
CA VAL A 126 3.78 -19.75 0.58
C VAL A 126 4.08 -18.25 0.47
N LEU A 127 5.22 -17.87 -0.11
CA LEU A 127 5.62 -16.47 -0.23
C LEU A 127 4.82 -15.71 -1.29
N LEU A 128 4.56 -16.33 -2.44
CA LEU A 128 3.92 -15.65 -3.57
C LEU A 128 2.48 -15.20 -3.28
N PRO A 129 1.59 -16.02 -2.67
CA PRO A 129 0.28 -15.56 -2.24
C PRO A 129 0.33 -14.39 -1.27
N ARG A 130 1.33 -14.37 -0.39
CA ARG A 130 1.53 -13.34 0.60
C ARG A 130 1.87 -11.99 -0.05
N LEU A 131 2.87 -11.98 -0.94
CA LEU A 131 3.26 -10.79 -1.70
C LEU A 131 2.07 -10.21 -2.48
N ILE A 132 1.29 -11.08 -3.13
CA ILE A 132 0.13 -10.66 -3.92
C ILE A 132 -0.92 -10.00 -3.01
N ILE A 133 -1.21 -10.57 -1.84
CA ILE A 133 -2.18 -9.99 -0.92
C ILE A 133 -1.70 -8.66 -0.35
N ASP A 134 -0.43 -8.56 0.02
CA ASP A 134 0.14 -7.31 0.52
C ASP A 134 0.01 -6.19 -0.54
N TRP A 135 0.31 -6.49 -1.82
CA TRP A 135 0.12 -5.53 -2.92
C TRP A 135 -1.34 -5.15 -3.13
N LEU A 136 -2.24 -6.13 -3.12
CA LEU A 136 -3.68 -5.88 -3.30
C LEU A 136 -4.26 -5.01 -2.18
N ILE A 137 -3.86 -5.25 -0.94
CA ILE A 137 -4.31 -4.44 0.21
C ILE A 137 -3.75 -3.03 0.11
N ALA A 138 -2.47 -2.86 -0.22
CA ALA A 138 -1.88 -1.55 -0.39
C ALA A 138 -2.55 -0.74 -1.52
N LEU A 139 -2.81 -1.38 -2.67
CA LEU A 139 -3.53 -0.76 -3.78
C LEU A 139 -4.99 -0.43 -3.41
N ALA A 140 -5.68 -1.33 -2.69
CA ALA A 140 -7.05 -1.10 -2.27
C ALA A 140 -7.16 0.05 -1.27
N THR A 141 -6.25 0.11 -0.29
CA THR A 141 -6.22 1.17 0.72
C THR A 141 -5.85 2.53 0.12
N TYR A 142 -4.88 2.57 -0.79
CA TYR A 142 -4.56 3.76 -1.56
C TYR A 142 -5.74 4.23 -2.43
N SER A 143 -6.41 3.30 -3.12
CA SER A 143 -7.59 3.61 -3.94
C SER A 143 -8.73 4.18 -3.09
N CYS A 144 -8.94 3.66 -1.89
CA CYS A 144 -9.92 4.18 -0.94
C CYS A 144 -9.58 5.61 -0.52
N GLY A 145 -8.32 5.89 -0.18
CA GLY A 145 -7.85 7.24 0.15
C GLY A 145 -8.02 8.23 -1.00
N LEU A 146 -7.66 7.81 -2.23
CA LEU A 146 -7.84 8.63 -3.42
C LEU A 146 -9.31 8.91 -3.71
N LEU A 147 -10.19 7.92 -3.57
CA LEU A 147 -11.64 8.12 -3.73
C LEU A 147 -12.18 9.13 -2.72
N LEU A 148 -11.76 9.05 -1.45
CA LEU A 148 -12.11 10.04 -0.44
C LEU A 148 -11.62 11.43 -0.83
N ALA A 149 -10.38 11.56 -1.28
CA ALA A 149 -9.83 12.84 -1.76
C ALA A 149 -10.64 13.40 -2.93
N VAL A 150 -11.01 12.57 -3.90
CA VAL A 150 -11.84 12.98 -5.05
C VAL A 150 -13.23 13.43 -4.60
N VAL A 151 -13.88 12.71 -3.69
CA VAL A 151 -15.23 13.03 -3.18
C VAL A 151 -15.19 14.36 -2.43
N VAL A 152 -14.24 14.54 -1.52
CA VAL A 152 -14.09 15.80 -0.75
C VAL A 152 -13.76 16.97 -1.67
N THR A 153 -12.83 16.80 -2.61
CA THR A 153 -12.49 17.83 -3.61
C THR A 153 -13.69 18.21 -4.47
N ALA A 154 -14.44 17.21 -4.95
CA ALA A 154 -15.59 17.43 -5.80
C ALA A 154 -16.74 18.17 -5.08
N SER A 155 -16.88 17.98 -3.77
CA SER A 155 -17.89 18.65 -2.95
C SER A 155 -17.53 20.07 -2.55
N ALA A 156 -16.23 20.37 -2.39
CA ALA A 156 -15.77 21.64 -1.81
C ALA A 156 -15.19 22.63 -2.85
N ILE A 157 -14.46 22.13 -3.86
CA ILE A 157 -13.75 22.97 -4.84
C ILE A 157 -14.33 22.78 -6.24
N GLY A 158 -14.67 21.55 -6.60
CA GLY A 158 -15.16 21.17 -7.92
C GLY A 158 -14.60 19.84 -8.40
N ARG A 159 -15.12 19.32 -9.50
CA ARG A 159 -14.77 18.00 -10.01
C ARG A 159 -13.35 17.99 -10.60
N PRO A 160 -12.43 17.14 -10.11
CA PRO A 160 -11.12 16.99 -10.72
C PRO A 160 -11.24 16.31 -12.10
N PRO A 161 -10.34 16.61 -13.04
CA PRO A 161 -10.31 15.95 -14.36
C PRO A 161 -10.11 14.45 -14.23
N ALA A 162 -11.06 13.64 -14.71
CA ALA A 162 -11.01 12.18 -14.59
C ALA A 162 -9.73 11.57 -15.19
N GLY A 163 -9.25 12.11 -16.32
CA GLY A 163 -8.00 11.66 -16.93
C GLY A 163 -6.77 11.86 -16.05
N MET A 164 -6.72 12.94 -15.27
CA MET A 164 -5.66 13.19 -14.30
C MET A 164 -5.74 12.17 -13.16
N VAL A 165 -6.92 11.95 -12.59
CA VAL A 165 -7.12 11.00 -11.48
C VAL A 165 -6.68 9.60 -11.87
N ILE A 166 -7.08 9.13 -13.06
CA ILE A 166 -6.72 7.80 -13.56
C ILE A 166 -5.21 7.68 -13.77
N ARG A 167 -4.57 8.65 -14.44
CA ARG A 167 -3.11 8.64 -14.66
C ARG A 167 -2.34 8.61 -13.34
N THR A 168 -2.75 9.43 -12.39
CA THR A 168 -2.14 9.49 -11.07
C THR A 168 -2.34 8.18 -10.31
N TRP A 169 -3.54 7.61 -10.36
CA TRP A 169 -3.81 6.31 -9.75
C TRP A 169 -2.91 5.21 -10.31
N MET A 170 -2.73 5.16 -11.63
CA MET A 170 -1.85 4.18 -12.26
C MET A 170 -0.38 4.37 -11.89
N ALA A 171 0.13 5.61 -11.96
CA ALA A 171 1.51 5.92 -11.65
C ALA A 171 1.85 5.66 -10.17
N CYS A 172 1.03 6.14 -9.25
CA CYS A 172 1.23 5.95 -7.82
C CYS A 172 0.99 4.50 -7.40
N GLY A 173 0.02 3.81 -7.99
CA GLY A 173 -0.21 2.38 -7.76
C GLY A 173 1.00 1.53 -8.18
N LEU A 174 1.58 1.79 -9.35
CA LEU A 174 2.81 1.13 -9.80
C LEU A 174 3.99 1.42 -8.85
N TYR A 175 4.11 2.67 -8.42
CA TYR A 175 5.17 3.09 -7.48
C TYR A 175 5.04 2.37 -6.12
N ILE A 176 3.82 2.22 -5.58
CA ILE A 176 3.55 1.48 -4.35
C ILE A 176 3.98 0.01 -4.49
N VAL A 177 3.58 -0.65 -5.59
CA VAL A 177 3.93 -2.06 -5.84
C VAL A 177 5.45 -2.22 -5.94
N MET A 178 6.13 -1.31 -6.63
CA MET A 178 7.58 -1.33 -6.77
C MET A 178 8.28 -1.12 -5.43
N ALA A 179 7.87 -0.14 -4.65
CA ALA A 179 8.45 0.15 -3.34
C ALA A 179 8.23 -0.99 -2.34
N MET A 180 7.04 -1.60 -2.32
CA MET A 180 6.77 -2.79 -1.52
C MET A 180 7.63 -3.98 -1.94
N SER A 181 7.82 -4.19 -3.23
CA SER A 181 8.67 -5.27 -3.76
C SER A 181 10.13 -5.10 -3.29
N ILE A 182 10.64 -3.87 -3.31
CA ILE A 182 11.96 -3.54 -2.78
C ILE A 182 12.00 -3.78 -1.27
N GLY A 183 10.98 -3.36 -0.52
CA GLY A 183 10.86 -3.61 0.92
C GLY A 183 10.89 -5.11 1.27
N HIS A 184 10.17 -5.92 0.52
CA HIS A 184 10.19 -7.38 0.66
C HIS A 184 11.58 -7.98 0.34
N LEU A 185 12.24 -7.48 -0.70
CA LEU A 185 13.57 -7.93 -1.10
C LEU A 185 14.62 -7.60 -0.01
N ILE A 186 14.59 -6.39 0.53
CA ILE A 186 15.46 -5.95 1.62
C ILE A 186 15.22 -6.82 2.86
N ALA A 187 13.95 -7.01 3.25
CA ALA A 187 13.60 -7.86 4.39
C ALA A 187 14.07 -9.31 4.22
N ALA A 188 13.97 -9.86 3.01
CA ALA A 188 14.45 -11.21 2.70
C ALA A 188 15.98 -11.31 2.72
N SER A 189 16.70 -10.26 2.28
CA SER A 189 18.17 -10.24 2.24
C SER A 189 18.78 -10.09 3.64
N LEU A 190 18.23 -9.22 4.47
CA LEU A 190 18.70 -9.02 5.85
C LEU A 190 18.57 -10.28 6.71
N ARG A 191 17.59 -11.14 6.44
CA ARG A 191 17.43 -12.40 7.15
C ARG A 191 18.49 -13.44 6.83
N ARG A 192 19.06 -13.41 5.65
CA ARG A 192 20.16 -14.32 5.30
C ARG A 192 21.44 -14.01 6.07
N THR A 193 21.64 -12.75 6.44
CA THR A 193 22.84 -12.32 7.19
C THR A 193 22.74 -12.60 8.69
N THR A 194 21.55 -12.61 9.28
CA THR A 194 21.36 -12.91 10.72
C THR A 194 21.32 -14.39 11.04
N THR A 195 21.14 -15.28 10.05
CA THR A 195 21.18 -16.74 10.23
C THR A 195 22.55 -17.36 9.93
N ALA A 196 23.53 -16.56 9.53
CA ALA A 196 24.91 -17.00 9.24
C ALA A 196 25.91 -16.72 10.38
N ILE A 197 25.43 -16.22 11.52
CA ILE A 197 26.14 -16.09 12.80
C ILE A 197 25.48 -17.04 13.80
#